data_de78c74d1864738d79795795a1453d5c
#
_entry.id   de78c74d1864738d79795795a1453d5c
#
_cell.length_a   1.000
_cell.length_b   1.000
_cell.length_c   1.000
_cell.angle_alpha   90.00
_cell.angle_beta   90.00
_cell.angle_gamma   90.00
#
_symmetry.space_group_name_H-M   'P 1'
#
loop_
_entity.id
_entity.type
_entity.pdbx_description
1 polymer ?
#
loop_
_entity_poly.entity_id
_entity_poly.type
_entity_poly.pdbx_seq_one_letter_code
_entity_poly.pdbx_strand_id
1 'polypeptide(L)'
;METATTQQAKTRRRLRTRGTTRRRSNALGGAVTLNTDAVSAVLIPIYNELPKTIAAGQHNLTYGEVEWQALKVISEYTKKQQWPSSNSGRFYDLGCGRGRAVLYMALAGPFDQSVGIEVLPERVSLAQQALAKLKTSIPSAGAKVRLYEASFLNPSFKYKDARVVFLSNLCFDNETQDALFKKLNLEMPKGSLLFCSREPAVPLEAFEKVGMEKVPMTWTPTSEIHILRHL
;
A
#
# COMPACT_ATOMS: atom_id res chain seq x y z
N MET A 1 79.83 6.97 57.00
CA MET A 1 79.48 8.03 56.10
C MET A 1 78.71 7.41 54.97
N GLU A 2 77.57 7.93 54.76
CA GLU A 2 76.62 7.65 53.68
C GLU A 2 75.97 6.27 53.59
N THR A 3 74.78 6.32 54.05
CA THR A 3 73.73 5.29 53.95
C THR A 3 72.93 5.45 52.65
N ALA A 4 72.91 4.43 51.82
CA ALA A 4 72.08 4.39 50.64
C ALA A 4 70.78 3.63 50.94
N THR A 5 69.67 4.34 50.91
CA THR A 5 68.36 3.79 51.19
C THR A 5 67.72 3.29 49.86
N THR A 6 67.43 2.01 49.82
CA THR A 6 66.80 1.35 48.67
C THR A 6 65.30 1.57 48.73
N GLN A 7 64.71 2.31 47.74
CA GLN A 7 63.30 2.44 47.57
C GLN A 7 62.78 1.33 46.69
N GLN A 8 61.84 0.54 47.24
CA GLN A 8 61.06 -0.45 46.50
C GLN A 8 59.96 0.21 45.73
N ALA A 9 59.97 0.05 44.42
CA ALA A 9 58.88 0.48 43.53
C ALA A 9 57.68 -0.51 43.56
N LYS A 10 56.55 -0.09 44.12
CA LYS A 10 55.29 -0.84 44.08
C LYS A 10 54.62 -0.66 42.71
N THR A 11 54.60 -1.69 41.87
CA THR A 11 53.88 -1.74 40.60
C THR A 11 52.41 -1.85 40.86
N ARG A 12 51.64 -0.73 40.66
CA ARG A 12 50.19 -0.73 40.65
C ARG A 12 49.66 -1.23 39.30
N ARG A 13 49.13 -2.46 39.32
CA ARG A 13 48.41 -3.07 38.23
C ARG A 13 47.06 -2.34 38.04
N ARG A 14 46.94 -1.46 37.04
CA ARG A 14 45.67 -0.85 36.63
C ARG A 14 44.79 -1.91 35.97
N LEU A 15 43.69 -2.28 36.62
CA LEU A 15 42.61 -3.01 36.01
C LEU A 15 41.96 -2.10 34.93
N ARG A 16 42.10 -2.50 33.68
CA ARG A 16 41.31 -1.92 32.57
C ARG A 16 39.88 -2.43 32.70
N THR A 17 38.97 -1.60 33.15
CA THR A 17 37.53 -1.80 32.98
C THR A 17 37.21 -1.77 31.49
N ARG A 18 36.75 -2.91 30.96
CA ARG A 18 36.17 -3.01 29.61
C ARG A 18 34.97 -2.11 29.56
N GLY A 19 35.06 -0.99 28.83
CA GLY A 19 33.94 -0.17 28.45
C GLY A 19 32.99 -0.99 27.61
N THR A 20 31.80 -1.20 28.12
CA THR A 20 30.63 -1.68 27.36
C THR A 20 30.32 -0.64 26.31
N THR A 21 30.70 -0.93 25.07
CA THR A 21 30.25 -0.18 23.90
C THR A 21 28.73 -0.33 23.82
N ARG A 22 28.04 0.69 24.28
CA ARG A 22 26.62 0.89 24.04
C ARG A 22 26.43 0.93 22.52
N ARG A 23 26.00 -0.21 21.94
CA ARG A 23 25.48 -0.23 20.58
C ARG A 23 24.34 0.79 20.50
N ARG A 24 24.61 1.95 19.89
CA ARG A 24 23.57 2.83 19.39
C ARG A 24 22.84 2.02 18.34
N SER A 25 21.65 1.54 18.66
CA SER A 25 20.69 1.07 17.70
C SER A 25 20.30 2.29 16.88
N ASN A 26 20.92 2.45 15.71
CA ASN A 26 20.37 3.27 14.65
C ASN A 26 19.08 2.58 14.20
N ALA A 27 17.98 2.94 14.84
CA ALA A 27 16.64 2.69 14.33
C ALA A 27 16.41 3.62 13.12
N LEU A 28 17.10 3.34 12.02
CA LEU A 28 16.61 3.73 10.71
C LEU A 28 15.36 2.87 10.51
N GLY A 29 14.19 3.50 10.68
CA GLY A 29 12.90 2.92 10.37
C GLY A 29 12.79 2.62 8.87
N GLY A 30 13.52 1.64 8.39
CA GLY A 30 13.34 1.08 7.06
C GLY A 30 11.94 0.52 6.98
N ALA A 31 11.16 0.97 6.00
CA ALA A 31 9.83 0.46 5.74
C ALA A 31 9.93 -1.06 5.50
N VAL A 32 9.34 -1.85 6.40
CA VAL A 32 9.30 -3.30 6.25
C VAL A 32 8.37 -3.61 5.08
N THR A 33 8.93 -4.06 3.95
CA THR A 33 8.16 -4.62 2.84
C THR A 33 8.18 -6.14 3.00
N LEU A 34 7.00 -6.73 3.19
CA LEU A 34 6.86 -8.17 3.33
C LEU A 34 6.83 -8.84 1.95
N ASN A 35 7.21 -10.12 1.90
CA ASN A 35 6.88 -10.93 0.73
C ASN A 35 5.36 -11.17 0.66
N THR A 36 4.86 -11.48 -0.54
CA THR A 36 3.42 -11.55 -0.80
C THR A 36 2.68 -12.62 0.00
N ASP A 37 3.33 -13.72 0.35
CA ASP A 37 2.72 -14.79 1.14
C ASP A 37 2.62 -14.40 2.62
N ALA A 38 3.65 -13.73 3.16
CA ALA A 38 3.63 -13.19 4.51
C ALA A 38 2.55 -12.10 4.69
N VAL A 39 2.27 -11.30 3.64
CA VAL A 39 1.19 -10.28 3.68
C VAL A 39 -0.17 -10.94 3.88
N SER A 40 -0.47 -11.99 3.11
CA SER A 40 -1.74 -12.71 3.24
C SER A 40 -1.89 -13.35 4.61
N ALA A 41 -0.82 -13.91 5.18
CA ALA A 41 -0.83 -14.48 6.53
C ALA A 41 -1.15 -13.44 7.62
N VAL A 42 -0.77 -12.18 7.43
CA VAL A 42 -1.10 -11.08 8.35
C VAL A 42 -2.55 -10.61 8.17
N LEU A 43 -3.02 -10.47 6.92
CA LEU A 43 -4.30 -9.83 6.65
C LEU A 43 -5.49 -10.78 6.73
N ILE A 44 -5.35 -12.05 6.35
CA ILE A 44 -6.46 -13.02 6.39
C ILE A 44 -7.12 -13.09 7.76
N PRO A 45 -6.40 -13.24 8.89
CA PRO A 45 -7.02 -13.25 10.21
C PRO A 45 -7.80 -11.98 10.52
N ILE A 46 -7.23 -10.81 10.15
CA ILE A 46 -7.88 -9.51 10.38
C ILE A 46 -9.24 -9.45 9.68
N TYR A 47 -9.31 -9.87 8.42
CA TYR A 47 -10.54 -9.80 7.63
C TYR A 47 -11.54 -10.90 7.96
N ASN A 48 -11.09 -12.05 8.46
CA ASN A 48 -11.98 -13.12 8.94
C ASN A 48 -12.78 -12.73 10.19
N GLU A 49 -12.25 -11.83 11.01
CA GLU A 49 -12.91 -11.31 12.20
C GLU A 49 -13.87 -10.14 11.90
N LEU A 50 -13.85 -9.59 10.69
CA LEU A 50 -14.73 -8.48 10.30
C LEU A 50 -16.01 -8.99 9.65
N PRO A 51 -17.15 -8.30 9.87
CA PRO A 51 -18.38 -8.61 9.17
C PRO A 51 -18.18 -8.58 7.65
N LYS A 52 -18.89 -9.49 6.96
CA LYS A 52 -19.00 -9.42 5.50
C LYS A 52 -19.94 -8.26 5.15
N THR A 53 -19.55 -7.46 4.16
CA THR A 53 -20.43 -6.40 3.64
C THR A 53 -21.54 -7.02 2.78
N ILE A 54 -22.71 -6.40 2.81
CA ILE A 54 -23.82 -6.72 1.94
C ILE A 54 -23.78 -5.74 0.75
N ALA A 55 -24.16 -6.21 -0.44
CA ALA A 55 -24.29 -5.34 -1.59
C ALA A 55 -25.31 -4.23 -1.29
N ALA A 56 -24.91 -2.96 -1.44
CA ALA A 56 -25.87 -1.87 -1.44
C ALA A 56 -26.81 -2.05 -2.64
N GLY A 57 -28.10 -1.88 -2.48
CA GLY A 57 -29.12 -2.21 -3.49
C GLY A 57 -29.04 -1.50 -4.85
N GLN A 58 -28.05 -0.61 -5.06
CA GLN A 58 -27.75 0.04 -6.32
C GLN A 58 -26.61 -0.64 -7.05
N HIS A 59 -26.72 -0.87 -8.35
CA HIS A 59 -25.73 -1.60 -9.15
C HIS A 59 -24.33 -1.00 -9.06
N ASN A 60 -24.19 0.31 -9.15
CA ASN A 60 -22.92 1.03 -9.07
C ASN A 60 -22.27 0.97 -7.66
N LEU A 61 -23.01 0.54 -6.66
CA LEU A 61 -22.55 0.31 -5.29
C LEU A 61 -22.45 -1.19 -4.95
N THR A 62 -22.59 -2.06 -5.95
CA THR A 62 -22.44 -3.51 -5.79
C THR A 62 -21.05 -3.83 -5.23
N TYR A 63 -21.03 -4.72 -4.24
CA TYR A 63 -19.80 -5.08 -3.57
C TYR A 63 -19.24 -6.40 -4.08
N GLY A 64 -18.01 -6.36 -4.52
CA GLY A 64 -17.18 -7.52 -4.76
C GLY A 64 -15.76 -7.23 -4.26
N GLU A 65 -15.08 -8.21 -3.72
CA GLU A 65 -13.71 -8.03 -3.22
C GLU A 65 -12.68 -8.62 -4.18
N VAL A 66 -11.55 -7.95 -4.26
CA VAL A 66 -10.35 -8.48 -4.86
C VAL A 66 -9.79 -9.61 -3.98
N GLU A 67 -9.48 -10.77 -4.58
CA GLU A 67 -8.87 -11.88 -3.86
C GLU A 67 -7.38 -11.64 -3.58
N TRP A 68 -6.86 -12.29 -2.55
CA TRP A 68 -5.45 -12.12 -2.14
C TRP A 68 -4.48 -12.47 -3.27
N GLN A 69 -4.81 -13.47 -4.09
CA GLN A 69 -4.00 -13.86 -5.24
C GLN A 69 -3.96 -12.75 -6.31
N ALA A 70 -5.06 -12.04 -6.54
CA ALA A 70 -5.08 -10.90 -7.44
C ALA A 70 -4.17 -9.76 -6.94
N LEU A 71 -4.22 -9.47 -5.65
CA LEU A 71 -3.34 -8.46 -5.03
C LEU A 71 -1.87 -8.85 -5.10
N LYS A 72 -1.56 -10.16 -4.99
CA LYS A 72 -0.22 -10.68 -5.22
C LYS A 72 0.27 -10.36 -6.63
N VAL A 73 -0.53 -10.66 -7.67
CA VAL A 73 -0.20 -10.38 -9.07
C VAL A 73 0.06 -8.89 -9.28
N ILE A 74 -0.85 -8.01 -8.81
CA ILE A 74 -0.70 -6.55 -8.92
C ILE A 74 0.58 -6.07 -8.22
N SER A 75 0.84 -6.55 -7.01
CA SER A 75 2.04 -6.18 -6.25
C SER A 75 3.34 -6.63 -6.95
N GLU A 76 3.38 -7.86 -7.46
CA GLU A 76 4.53 -8.39 -8.18
C GLU A 76 4.77 -7.67 -9.50
N TYR A 77 3.71 -7.36 -10.25
CA TYR A 77 3.81 -6.55 -11.46
C TYR A 77 4.39 -5.16 -11.13
N THR A 78 3.88 -4.52 -10.09
CA THR A 78 4.36 -3.20 -9.65
C THR A 78 5.84 -3.23 -9.25
N LYS A 79 6.28 -4.26 -8.52
CA LYS A 79 7.69 -4.39 -8.08
C LYS A 79 8.68 -4.57 -9.23
N LYS A 80 8.23 -5.15 -10.35
CA LYS A 80 9.07 -5.33 -11.55
C LYS A 80 9.30 -4.04 -12.34
N GLN A 81 8.53 -2.98 -12.05
CA GLN A 81 8.69 -1.72 -12.75
C GLN A 81 9.94 -0.97 -12.27
N GLN A 82 10.63 -0.33 -13.19
CA GLN A 82 11.72 0.58 -12.87
C GLN A 82 11.14 1.96 -12.53
N TRP A 83 11.09 2.27 -11.25
CA TRP A 83 10.64 3.56 -10.78
C TRP A 83 11.85 4.49 -10.55
N PRO A 84 11.74 5.81 -10.87
CA PRO A 84 12.76 6.76 -10.46
C PRO A 84 12.98 6.69 -8.94
N SER A 85 14.22 6.58 -8.52
CA SER A 85 14.61 6.36 -7.11
C SER A 85 14.24 7.52 -6.17
N SER A 86 13.91 8.68 -6.72
CA SER A 86 13.65 9.90 -5.95
C SER A 86 12.23 10.04 -5.41
N ASN A 87 11.29 9.17 -5.81
CA ASN A 87 9.89 9.26 -5.37
C ASN A 87 9.20 7.90 -5.48
N SER A 88 8.96 7.23 -4.36
CA SER A 88 8.20 5.99 -4.33
C SER A 88 6.71 6.20 -4.64
N GLY A 89 6.19 7.42 -4.46
CA GLY A 89 4.83 7.80 -4.78
C GLY A 89 3.78 7.05 -3.98
N ARG A 90 2.51 7.20 -4.38
CA ARG A 90 1.37 6.62 -3.65
C ARG A 90 0.66 5.54 -4.47
N PHE A 91 0.12 4.57 -3.74
CA PHE A 91 -0.92 3.67 -4.21
C PHE A 91 -2.28 4.27 -3.87
N TYR A 92 -3.20 4.22 -4.83
CA TYR A 92 -4.60 4.62 -4.64
C TYR A 92 -5.53 3.46 -5.01
N ASP A 93 -6.51 3.18 -4.15
CA ASP A 93 -7.64 2.28 -4.40
C ASP A 93 -8.92 3.12 -4.38
N LEU A 94 -9.56 3.29 -5.54
CA LEU A 94 -10.71 4.15 -5.72
C LEU A 94 -11.99 3.31 -5.77
N GLY A 95 -12.78 3.40 -4.70
CA GLY A 95 -13.83 2.47 -4.35
C GLY A 95 -13.26 1.32 -3.51
N CYS A 96 -12.51 1.65 -2.47
CA CYS A 96 -11.67 0.68 -1.75
C CYS A 96 -12.45 -0.31 -0.86
N GLY A 97 -13.76 -0.15 -0.71
CA GLY A 97 -14.57 -1.02 0.13
C GLY A 97 -14.02 -1.14 1.54
N ARG A 98 -13.80 -2.38 2.01
CA ARG A 98 -13.19 -2.65 3.33
C ARG A 98 -11.66 -2.43 3.37
N GLY A 99 -11.06 -1.87 2.33
CA GLY A 99 -9.64 -1.49 2.30
C GLY A 99 -8.66 -2.64 2.06
N ARG A 100 -9.09 -3.76 1.48
CA ARG A 100 -8.26 -4.96 1.29
C ARG A 100 -7.00 -4.67 0.48
N ALA A 101 -7.13 -4.03 -0.68
CA ALA A 101 -6.00 -3.67 -1.52
C ALA A 101 -5.12 -2.60 -0.87
N VAL A 102 -5.73 -1.64 -0.17
CA VAL A 102 -5.00 -0.57 0.53
C VAL A 102 -4.06 -1.13 1.59
N LEU A 103 -4.57 -2.03 2.47
CA LEU A 103 -3.75 -2.63 3.52
C LEU A 103 -2.68 -3.57 2.94
N TYR A 104 -3.05 -4.32 1.90
CA TYR A 104 -2.12 -5.20 1.21
C TYR A 104 -0.93 -4.41 0.63
N MET A 105 -1.20 -3.33 -0.09
CA MET A 105 -0.16 -2.52 -0.73
C MET A 105 0.68 -1.71 0.27
N ALA A 106 0.13 -1.37 1.44
CA ALA A 106 0.92 -0.80 2.54
C ALA A 106 1.98 -1.75 3.09
N LEU A 107 1.73 -3.07 3.03
CA LEU A 107 2.65 -4.13 3.47
C LEU A 107 3.59 -4.60 2.36
N ALA A 108 3.06 -4.80 1.15
CA ALA A 108 3.76 -5.45 0.04
C ALA A 108 4.35 -4.47 -0.96
N GLY A 109 3.76 -3.29 -1.13
CA GLY A 109 4.12 -2.35 -2.18
C GLY A 109 5.29 -1.44 -1.83
N PRO A 110 6.00 -0.92 -2.84
CA PRO A 110 7.09 0.03 -2.68
C PRO A 110 6.55 1.48 -2.60
N PHE A 111 5.53 1.72 -1.79
CA PHE A 111 4.84 3.00 -1.71
C PHE A 111 5.13 3.72 -0.39
N ASP A 112 5.19 5.06 -0.45
CA ASP A 112 5.25 5.92 0.75
C ASP A 112 3.93 5.90 1.51
N GLN A 113 2.84 5.91 0.77
CA GLN A 113 1.48 5.81 1.30
C GLN A 113 0.61 4.91 0.43
N SER A 114 -0.36 4.29 1.08
CA SER A 114 -1.45 3.53 0.47
C SER A 114 -2.77 4.19 0.87
N VAL A 115 -3.51 4.66 -0.12
CA VAL A 115 -4.68 5.51 0.05
C VAL A 115 -5.92 4.81 -0.46
N GLY A 116 -6.96 4.73 0.37
CA GLY A 116 -8.28 4.23 -0.01
C GLY A 116 -9.32 5.34 0.05
N ILE A 117 -10.16 5.42 -0.96
CA ILE A 117 -11.29 6.34 -1.03
C ILE A 117 -12.54 5.52 -1.27
N GLU A 118 -13.54 5.64 -0.40
CA GLU A 118 -14.81 4.91 -0.46
C GLU A 118 -15.94 5.85 -0.06
N VAL A 119 -17.07 5.73 -0.73
CA VAL A 119 -18.23 6.62 -0.52
C VAL A 119 -19.19 6.10 0.55
N LEU A 120 -19.20 4.79 0.79
CA LEU A 120 -20.14 4.18 1.73
C LEU A 120 -19.55 4.13 3.15
N PRO A 121 -20.18 4.83 4.13
CA PRO A 121 -19.67 4.94 5.51
C PRO A 121 -19.45 3.60 6.20
N GLU A 122 -20.34 2.64 5.99
CA GLU A 122 -20.23 1.31 6.59
C GLU A 122 -18.99 0.55 6.11
N ARG A 123 -18.60 0.70 4.83
CA ARG A 123 -17.40 0.08 4.27
C ARG A 123 -16.14 0.76 4.79
N VAL A 124 -16.17 2.11 4.87
CA VAL A 124 -15.07 2.87 5.47
C VAL A 124 -14.87 2.49 6.93
N SER A 125 -15.95 2.32 7.70
CA SER A 125 -15.88 1.86 9.09
C SER A 125 -15.20 0.50 9.21
N LEU A 126 -15.51 -0.47 8.35
CA LEU A 126 -14.85 -1.77 8.32
C LEU A 126 -13.38 -1.66 7.92
N ALA A 127 -13.07 -0.81 6.95
CA ALA A 127 -11.67 -0.55 6.55
C ALA A 127 -10.87 0.07 7.71
N GLN A 128 -11.46 0.98 8.47
CA GLN A 128 -10.84 1.58 9.67
C GLN A 128 -10.62 0.55 10.78
N GLN A 129 -11.56 -0.39 11.00
CA GLN A 129 -11.39 -1.49 11.95
C GLN A 129 -10.23 -2.42 11.53
N ALA A 130 -10.15 -2.76 10.23
CA ALA A 130 -9.01 -3.53 9.70
C ALA A 130 -7.69 -2.80 9.91
N LEU A 131 -7.67 -1.48 9.64
CA LEU A 131 -6.49 -0.64 9.84
C LEU A 131 -6.07 -0.57 11.31
N ALA A 132 -7.02 -0.47 12.24
CA ALA A 132 -6.72 -0.47 13.68
C ALA A 132 -6.02 -1.77 14.10
N LYS A 133 -6.50 -2.93 13.65
CA LYS A 133 -5.86 -4.23 13.90
C LYS A 133 -4.47 -4.31 13.25
N LEU A 134 -4.30 -3.81 12.01
CA LEU A 134 -2.99 -3.75 11.36
C LEU A 134 -2.01 -2.84 12.12
N LYS A 135 -2.47 -1.68 12.61
CA LYS A 135 -1.62 -0.77 13.43
C LYS A 135 -1.13 -1.41 14.71
N THR A 136 -1.93 -2.27 15.31
CA THR A 136 -1.52 -3.04 16.50
C THR A 136 -0.48 -4.08 16.15
N SER A 137 -0.64 -4.80 15.04
CA SER A 137 0.26 -5.89 14.63
C SER A 137 1.55 -5.38 13.98
N ILE A 138 1.43 -4.42 13.06
CA ILE A 138 2.56 -3.86 12.29
C ILE A 138 2.40 -2.33 12.20
N PRO A 139 2.78 -1.57 13.25
CA PRO A 139 2.58 -0.12 13.33
C PRO A 139 3.16 0.65 12.15
N SER A 140 4.33 0.26 11.64
CA SER A 140 5.01 0.92 10.52
C SER A 140 4.23 0.83 9.20
N ALA A 141 3.58 -0.31 8.94
CA ALA A 141 2.72 -0.48 7.78
C ALA A 141 1.41 0.30 7.94
N GLY A 142 0.79 0.21 9.12
CA GLY A 142 -0.44 0.96 9.41
C GLY A 142 -0.26 2.48 9.33
N ALA A 143 0.94 2.99 9.63
CA ALA A 143 1.27 4.41 9.50
C ALA A 143 1.25 4.93 8.05
N LYS A 144 1.44 4.05 7.06
CA LYS A 144 1.38 4.40 5.64
C LYS A 144 -0.05 4.53 5.10
N VAL A 145 -1.05 3.99 5.80
CA VAL A 145 -2.43 3.91 5.29
C VAL A 145 -3.19 5.20 5.55
N ARG A 146 -3.95 5.64 4.54
CA ARG A 146 -4.94 6.72 4.63
C ARG A 146 -6.26 6.22 4.06
N LEU A 147 -7.35 6.44 4.79
CA LEU A 147 -8.70 6.06 4.37
C LEU A 147 -9.59 7.30 4.43
N TYR A 148 -10.38 7.51 3.37
CA TYR A 148 -11.27 8.65 3.23
C TYR A 148 -12.68 8.19 2.90
N GLU A 149 -13.64 8.69 3.67
CA GLU A 149 -15.06 8.61 3.34
C GLU A 149 -15.40 9.77 2.40
N ALA A 150 -15.39 9.51 1.10
CA ALA A 150 -15.61 10.55 0.10
C ALA A 150 -15.82 9.95 -1.30
N SER A 151 -16.32 10.77 -2.21
CA SER A 151 -16.22 10.48 -3.64
C SER A 151 -14.79 10.70 -4.14
N PHE A 152 -14.26 9.75 -4.90
CA PHE A 152 -12.95 9.87 -5.57
C PHE A 152 -12.96 10.96 -6.67
N LEU A 153 -14.15 11.41 -7.10
CA LEU A 153 -14.32 12.53 -8.03
C LEU A 153 -14.22 13.90 -7.34
N ASN A 154 -14.23 13.93 -5.98
CA ASN A 154 -14.10 15.18 -5.24
C ASN A 154 -12.83 15.93 -5.70
N PRO A 155 -12.96 17.23 -6.09
CA PRO A 155 -11.84 18.00 -6.63
C PRO A 155 -10.71 18.27 -5.62
N SER A 156 -10.93 18.04 -4.33
CA SER A 156 -9.87 18.10 -3.31
C SER A 156 -8.85 16.97 -3.45
N PHE A 157 -9.24 15.80 -3.97
CA PHE A 157 -8.30 14.74 -4.29
C PHE A 157 -7.59 15.04 -5.60
N LYS A 158 -6.26 15.01 -5.54
CA LYS A 158 -5.38 15.14 -6.70
C LYS A 158 -4.50 13.90 -6.78
N TYR A 159 -4.38 13.33 -7.98
CA TYR A 159 -3.64 12.10 -8.23
C TYR A 159 -2.22 12.35 -8.79
N LYS A 160 -1.69 13.56 -8.60
CA LYS A 160 -0.37 13.99 -9.10
C LYS A 160 0.81 13.27 -8.47
N ASP A 161 0.60 12.59 -7.37
CA ASP A 161 1.60 11.76 -6.69
C ASP A 161 1.29 10.25 -6.78
N ALA A 162 0.29 9.89 -7.61
CA ALA A 162 -0.04 8.50 -7.83
C ALA A 162 1.07 7.78 -8.59
N ARG A 163 1.52 6.66 -8.05
CA ARG A 163 2.40 5.72 -8.75
C ARG A 163 1.58 4.58 -9.35
N VAL A 164 0.61 4.14 -8.59
CA VAL A 164 -0.35 3.11 -9.00
C VAL A 164 -1.74 3.52 -8.55
N VAL A 165 -2.70 3.41 -9.46
CA VAL A 165 -4.13 3.50 -9.17
C VAL A 165 -4.76 2.14 -9.47
N PHE A 166 -5.60 1.65 -8.57
CA PHE A 166 -6.38 0.43 -8.72
C PHE A 166 -7.88 0.75 -8.74
N LEU A 167 -8.60 0.16 -9.69
CA LEU A 167 -10.04 0.31 -9.89
C LEU A 167 -10.68 -1.07 -10.04
N SER A 168 -11.53 -1.46 -9.11
CA SER A 168 -12.49 -2.57 -9.31
C SER A 168 -13.79 -2.00 -9.88
N ASN A 169 -13.75 -1.52 -11.14
CA ASN A 169 -14.75 -0.64 -11.71
C ASN A 169 -15.81 -1.30 -12.61
N LEU A 170 -16.04 -2.62 -12.49
CA LEU A 170 -17.04 -3.32 -13.31
C LEU A 170 -18.45 -2.78 -13.13
N CYS A 171 -18.79 -2.37 -11.90
CA CYS A 171 -20.13 -1.90 -11.54
C CYS A 171 -20.28 -0.38 -11.57
N PHE A 172 -19.24 0.38 -11.91
CA PHE A 172 -19.39 1.84 -12.04
C PHE A 172 -20.28 2.15 -13.24
N ASP A 173 -21.23 3.08 -13.08
CA ASP A 173 -21.99 3.61 -14.19
C ASP A 173 -21.06 4.36 -15.17
N ASN A 174 -21.53 4.54 -16.41
CA ASN A 174 -20.71 5.13 -17.46
C ASN A 174 -20.31 6.57 -17.15
N GLU A 175 -21.21 7.36 -16.56
CA GLU A 175 -20.92 8.76 -16.21
C GLU A 175 -19.80 8.86 -15.17
N THR A 176 -19.92 8.10 -14.09
CA THR A 176 -18.89 8.01 -13.05
C THR A 176 -17.54 7.54 -13.63
N GLN A 177 -17.59 6.52 -14.50
CA GLN A 177 -16.38 5.98 -15.12
C GLN A 177 -15.71 7.00 -16.04
N ASP A 178 -16.46 7.64 -16.92
CA ASP A 178 -15.94 8.64 -17.86
C ASP A 178 -15.37 9.86 -17.13
N ALA A 179 -16.05 10.34 -16.08
CA ALA A 179 -15.55 11.43 -15.25
C ALA A 179 -14.25 11.05 -14.54
N LEU A 180 -14.16 9.82 -14.01
CA LEU A 180 -12.97 9.33 -13.33
C LEU A 180 -11.78 9.19 -14.29
N PHE A 181 -11.99 8.54 -15.44
CA PHE A 181 -10.91 8.39 -16.43
C PHE A 181 -10.40 9.73 -16.96
N LYS A 182 -11.31 10.69 -17.23
CA LYS A 182 -10.92 12.07 -17.60
C LYS A 182 -10.04 12.71 -16.50
N LYS A 183 -10.43 12.56 -15.24
CA LYS A 183 -9.68 13.09 -14.11
C LYS A 183 -8.28 12.44 -14.00
N LEU A 184 -8.20 11.12 -14.10
CA LEU A 184 -6.93 10.38 -14.04
C LEU A 184 -6.02 10.73 -15.22
N ASN A 185 -6.59 10.88 -16.43
CA ASN A 185 -5.87 11.31 -17.64
C ASN A 185 -5.19 12.67 -17.49
N LEU A 186 -5.78 13.58 -16.71
CA LEU A 186 -5.24 14.92 -16.47
C LEU A 186 -4.28 14.99 -15.28
N GLU A 187 -4.42 14.08 -14.33
CA GLU A 187 -3.76 14.25 -13.03
C GLU A 187 -2.66 13.24 -12.74
N MET A 188 -2.68 12.04 -13.34
CA MET A 188 -1.66 11.02 -13.06
C MET A 188 -0.31 11.43 -13.65
N PRO A 189 0.79 11.11 -12.94
CA PRO A 189 2.14 11.35 -13.46
C PRO A 189 2.51 10.42 -14.61
N LYS A 190 3.38 10.88 -15.50
CA LYS A 190 3.98 10.03 -16.54
C LYS A 190 4.65 8.79 -15.95
N GLY A 191 4.44 7.65 -16.60
CA GLY A 191 4.97 6.35 -16.19
C GLY A 191 4.19 5.68 -15.06
N SER A 192 3.19 6.34 -14.44
CA SER A 192 2.32 5.71 -13.46
C SER A 192 1.42 4.64 -14.08
N LEU A 193 0.96 3.69 -13.28
CA LEU A 193 0.14 2.58 -13.72
C LEU A 193 -1.29 2.71 -13.21
N LEU A 194 -2.23 2.36 -14.06
CA LEU A 194 -3.63 2.20 -13.74
C LEU A 194 -4.04 0.74 -13.98
N PHE A 195 -4.48 0.06 -12.93
CA PHE A 195 -5.08 -1.26 -12.99
C PHE A 195 -6.60 -1.10 -12.92
N CYS A 196 -7.33 -1.59 -13.91
CA CYS A 196 -8.78 -1.49 -13.95
C CYS A 196 -9.43 -2.78 -14.46
N SER A 197 -10.62 -3.10 -13.93
CA SER A 197 -11.40 -4.26 -14.37
C SER A 197 -12.16 -3.99 -15.67
N ARG A 198 -12.44 -2.72 -15.99
CA ARG A 198 -13.06 -2.27 -17.23
C ARG A 198 -12.28 -1.09 -17.78
N GLU A 199 -11.88 -1.19 -19.04
CA GLU A 199 -11.17 -0.11 -19.74
C GLU A 199 -12.11 1.09 -20.02
N PRO A 200 -11.57 2.29 -20.26
CA PRO A 200 -12.38 3.42 -20.72
C PRO A 200 -13.07 3.09 -22.05
N ALA A 201 -14.33 3.53 -22.21
CA ALA A 201 -15.09 3.31 -23.43
C ALA A 201 -14.47 3.97 -24.65
N VAL A 202 -13.77 5.08 -24.46
CA VAL A 202 -13.00 5.80 -25.47
C VAL A 202 -11.53 5.76 -25.10
N PRO A 203 -10.61 5.40 -26.01
CA PRO A 203 -9.19 5.44 -25.74
C PRO A 203 -8.76 6.82 -25.23
N LEU A 204 -7.93 6.85 -24.21
CA LEU A 204 -7.39 8.08 -23.62
C LEU A 204 -6.01 8.33 -24.20
N GLU A 205 -5.77 9.51 -24.73
CA GLU A 205 -4.49 9.87 -25.38
C GLU A 205 -3.26 9.76 -24.48
N ALA A 206 -3.46 9.98 -23.17
CA ALA A 206 -2.38 9.89 -22.20
C ALA A 206 -2.16 8.49 -21.64
N PHE A 207 -2.90 7.46 -22.10
CA PHE A 207 -2.71 6.09 -21.64
C PHE A 207 -2.42 5.13 -22.77
N GLU A 208 -1.46 4.24 -22.54
CA GLU A 208 -1.23 3.05 -23.36
C GLU A 208 -1.57 1.77 -22.58
N LYS A 209 -2.16 0.78 -23.22
CA LYS A 209 -2.35 -0.55 -22.64
C LYS A 209 -1.03 -1.30 -22.68
N VAL A 210 -0.48 -1.62 -21.52
CA VAL A 210 0.80 -2.32 -21.38
C VAL A 210 0.67 -3.77 -20.93
N GLY A 211 -0.55 -4.20 -20.59
CA GLY A 211 -0.81 -5.59 -20.20
C GLY A 211 -2.25 -5.87 -19.82
N MET A 212 -2.50 -7.14 -19.55
CA MET A 212 -3.73 -7.65 -18.96
C MET A 212 -3.38 -8.93 -18.18
N GLU A 213 -3.95 -9.05 -16.99
CA GLU A 213 -3.83 -10.23 -16.14
C GLU A 213 -5.19 -10.84 -15.86
N LYS A 214 -5.27 -12.18 -15.82
CA LYS A 214 -6.46 -12.90 -15.35
C LYS A 214 -6.28 -13.28 -13.90
N VAL A 215 -7.17 -12.79 -13.05
CA VAL A 215 -7.05 -12.92 -11.60
C VAL A 215 -8.36 -13.33 -10.96
N PRO A 216 -8.33 -14.05 -9.82
CA PRO A 216 -9.54 -14.37 -9.08
C PRO A 216 -10.10 -13.14 -8.34
N MET A 217 -11.41 -13.01 -8.40
CA MET A 217 -12.20 -12.07 -7.63
C MET A 217 -13.32 -12.83 -6.90
N THR A 218 -13.94 -12.26 -5.89
CA THR A 218 -14.98 -12.96 -5.12
C THR A 218 -16.19 -13.41 -5.94
N TRP A 219 -16.40 -12.82 -7.12
CA TRP A 219 -17.53 -13.12 -8.04
C TRP A 219 -17.16 -14.00 -9.22
N THR A 220 -15.86 -14.19 -9.51
CA THR A 220 -15.38 -15.03 -10.61
C THR A 220 -13.93 -15.45 -10.39
N PRO A 221 -13.57 -16.69 -10.75
CA PRO A 221 -12.18 -17.15 -10.66
C PRO A 221 -11.24 -16.51 -11.70
N THR A 222 -11.80 -15.88 -12.75
CA THR A 222 -11.02 -15.37 -13.89
C THR A 222 -11.54 -14.00 -14.34
N SER A 223 -11.33 -12.98 -13.51
CA SER A 223 -11.59 -11.59 -13.88
C SER A 223 -10.39 -11.01 -14.62
N GLU A 224 -10.64 -10.22 -15.65
CA GLU A 224 -9.58 -9.50 -16.34
C GLU A 224 -9.26 -8.19 -15.59
N ILE A 225 -7.96 -7.94 -15.42
CA ILE A 225 -7.43 -6.66 -14.96
C ILE A 225 -6.55 -6.11 -16.07
N HIS A 226 -6.99 -5.01 -16.64
CA HIS A 226 -6.24 -4.27 -17.66
C HIS A 226 -5.22 -3.38 -17.00
N ILE A 227 -4.04 -3.27 -17.60
CA ILE A 227 -2.92 -2.48 -17.09
C ILE A 227 -2.60 -1.40 -18.10
N LEU A 228 -2.85 -0.17 -17.70
CA LEU A 228 -2.60 1.01 -18.51
C LEU A 228 -1.42 1.80 -17.90
N ARG A 229 -0.57 2.35 -18.75
CA ARG A 229 0.52 3.24 -18.36
C ARG A 229 0.23 4.66 -18.83
N HIS A 230 0.39 5.64 -17.96
CA HIS A 230 0.30 7.05 -18.31
C HIS A 230 1.56 7.48 -19.07
N LEU A 231 1.38 8.14 -20.24
CA LEU A 231 2.42 8.54 -21.20
C LEU A 231 3.12 9.86 -20.83
#